data_ce123854aa245c0a79cf7f9216239aa0
#
_entry.id   ce123854aa245c0a79cf7f9216239aa0
#
_cell.length_a   1.000
_cell.length_b   1.000
_cell.length_c   1.000
_cell.angle_alpha   90.00
_cell.angle_beta   90.00
_cell.angle_gamma   90.00
#
_symmetry.space_group_name_H-M   'P 1'
#
loop_
_entity.id
_entity.type
_entity.pdbx_description
1 polymer ?
#
loop_
_entity_poly.entity_id
_entity_poly.type
_entity_poly.pdbx_seq_one_letter_code
_entity_poly.pdbx_strand_id
1 'polypeptide(L)'
;MMNEILWPKKYLPGTTDNFVSNEKIIKDMTAEEVWKYLNNTSMWPKYYNNSSDIHFYNISGPNLATNARFRFNTFGFRVEAEVLEYIPPINGNPARVAWHGWSGETEDTKLDVYHAWLIENIFEGRVRILTQESQIGKPAKELAQTKPNPMINGHQDWLDGLVN
;
A
#
# COMPACT_ATOMS: atom_id res chain seq x y z
N MET A 1 -14.31 -17.72 3.66
CA MET A 1 -13.08 -17.71 2.83
C MET A 1 -12.51 -16.32 2.81
N MET A 2 -11.21 -16.18 3.01
CA MET A 2 -10.53 -14.89 2.93
C MET A 2 -10.29 -14.51 1.46
N ASN A 3 -10.35 -13.22 1.18
CA ASN A 3 -10.12 -12.69 -0.17
C ASN A 3 -8.62 -12.55 -0.46
N GLU A 4 -8.31 -12.31 -1.71
CA GLU A 4 -6.94 -12.11 -2.19
C GLU A 4 -6.83 -10.78 -2.94
N ILE A 5 -5.61 -10.27 -3.04
CA ILE A 5 -5.30 -9.12 -3.90
C ILE A 5 -5.53 -9.52 -5.36
N LEU A 6 -6.10 -8.60 -6.13
CA LEU A 6 -6.31 -8.76 -7.57
C LEU A 6 -5.16 -8.06 -8.31
N TRP A 7 -4.34 -8.82 -8.99
CA TRP A 7 -3.12 -8.32 -9.61
C TRP A 7 -3.28 -8.05 -11.10
N PRO A 8 -2.85 -6.86 -11.58
CA PRO A 8 -2.60 -6.70 -13.01
C PRO A 8 -1.52 -7.69 -13.46
N LYS A 9 -1.64 -8.22 -14.67
CA LYS A 9 -0.75 -9.26 -15.17
C LYS A 9 0.74 -8.91 -15.05
N LYS A 10 1.08 -7.65 -15.30
CA LYS A 10 2.46 -7.15 -15.22
C LYS A 10 3.08 -7.33 -13.84
N TYR A 11 2.27 -7.32 -12.78
CA TYR A 11 2.75 -7.32 -11.40
C TYR A 11 2.48 -8.62 -10.66
N LEU A 12 2.18 -9.71 -11.35
CA LEU A 12 1.90 -10.99 -10.70
C LEU A 12 3.04 -11.38 -9.75
N PRO A 13 2.73 -11.72 -8.49
CA PRO A 13 3.74 -12.17 -7.53
C PRO A 13 4.57 -13.32 -8.09
N GLY A 14 5.88 -13.27 -7.86
CA GLY A 14 6.80 -14.29 -8.35
C GLY A 14 7.30 -14.07 -9.78
N THR A 15 6.78 -13.05 -10.49
CA THR A 15 7.23 -12.73 -11.84
C THR A 15 7.97 -11.39 -11.93
N THR A 16 8.12 -10.69 -10.80
CA THR A 16 8.75 -9.38 -10.73
C THR A 16 10.08 -9.44 -9.99
N ASP A 17 10.73 -8.30 -9.80
CA ASP A 17 12.06 -8.23 -9.20
C ASP A 17 12.06 -8.27 -7.68
N ASN A 18 10.99 -7.79 -7.05
CA ASN A 18 10.80 -7.83 -5.60
C ASN A 18 9.31 -7.98 -5.29
N PHE A 19 8.99 -8.81 -4.33
CA PHE A 19 7.62 -8.96 -3.85
C PHE A 19 7.64 -9.09 -2.33
N VAL A 20 6.80 -8.31 -1.67
CA VAL A 20 6.66 -8.36 -0.22
C VAL A 20 5.18 -8.45 0.16
N SER A 21 4.91 -9.19 1.23
CA SER A 21 3.56 -9.40 1.74
C SER A 21 3.57 -9.26 3.25
N ASN A 22 2.67 -8.42 3.76
CA ASN A 22 2.51 -8.19 5.18
C ASN A 22 1.04 -8.31 5.55
N GLU A 23 0.78 -8.91 6.69
CA GLU A 23 -0.58 -9.15 7.16
C GLU A 23 -0.68 -8.86 8.66
N LYS A 24 -1.85 -8.37 9.08
CA LYS A 24 -2.17 -8.23 10.50
C LYS A 24 -3.64 -8.54 10.72
N ILE A 25 -3.92 -9.26 11.81
CA ILE A 25 -5.29 -9.58 12.22
C ILE A 25 -5.47 -9.01 13.63
N ILE A 26 -6.48 -8.16 13.78
CA ILE A 26 -6.74 -7.43 15.02
C ILE A 26 -8.18 -7.73 15.47
N LYS A 27 -8.36 -7.99 16.75
CA LYS A 27 -9.69 -8.12 17.34
C LYS A 27 -10.22 -6.76 17.78
N ASP A 28 -11.56 -6.66 17.86
CA ASP A 28 -12.26 -5.47 18.36
C ASP A 28 -12.06 -4.22 17.49
N MET A 29 -11.77 -4.42 16.22
CA MET A 29 -11.73 -3.36 15.19
C MET A 29 -12.51 -3.79 13.96
N THR A 30 -13.00 -2.81 13.20
CA THR A 30 -13.72 -3.03 11.96
C THR A 30 -12.94 -2.50 10.76
N ALA A 31 -13.29 -3.00 9.58
CA ALA A 31 -12.69 -2.51 8.33
C ALA A 31 -12.95 -1.01 8.15
N GLU A 32 -14.13 -0.52 8.52
CA GLU A 32 -14.49 0.90 8.43
C GLU A 32 -13.58 1.76 9.30
N GLU A 33 -13.25 1.31 10.51
CA GLU A 33 -12.37 2.04 11.40
C GLU A 33 -10.95 2.11 10.85
N VAL A 34 -10.42 0.99 10.35
CA VAL A 34 -9.09 0.94 9.75
C VAL A 34 -9.03 1.80 8.47
N TRP A 35 -10.06 1.71 7.64
CA TRP A 35 -10.13 2.43 6.37
C TRP A 35 -9.96 3.93 6.52
N LYS A 36 -10.51 4.53 7.57
CA LYS A 36 -10.41 5.97 7.82
C LYS A 36 -8.96 6.44 7.89
N TYR A 37 -8.09 5.66 8.49
CA TYR A 37 -6.68 6.01 8.67
C TYR A 37 -5.85 5.73 7.41
N LEU A 38 -6.25 4.76 6.60
CA LEU A 38 -5.57 4.47 5.33
C LEU A 38 -6.04 5.42 4.23
N ASN A 39 -7.35 5.62 4.12
CA ASN A 39 -7.94 6.44 3.07
C ASN A 39 -7.57 7.93 3.19
N ASN A 40 -7.44 8.43 4.40
CA ASN A 40 -7.04 9.82 4.65
C ASN A 40 -5.54 9.92 4.73
N THR A 41 -4.91 10.33 3.62
CA THR A 41 -3.45 10.37 3.53
C THR A 41 -2.81 11.39 4.48
N SER A 42 -3.55 12.39 4.96
CA SER A 42 -3.03 13.34 5.95
C SER A 42 -2.73 12.67 7.29
N MET A 43 -3.29 11.49 7.53
CA MET A 43 -3.01 10.71 8.73
C MET A 43 -1.71 9.91 8.63
N TRP A 44 -1.25 9.58 7.42
CA TRP A 44 -0.07 8.73 7.23
C TRP A 44 1.16 9.18 8.01
N PRO A 45 1.61 10.44 7.89
CA PRO A 45 2.80 10.87 8.63
C PRO A 45 2.64 10.84 10.15
N LYS A 46 1.41 10.84 10.64
CA LYS A 46 1.13 10.83 12.09
C LYS A 46 1.39 9.47 12.73
N TYR A 47 1.25 8.39 11.97
CA TYR A 47 1.45 7.05 12.49
C TYR A 47 2.49 6.23 11.72
N TYR A 48 2.99 6.76 10.59
CA TYR A 48 3.96 6.07 9.75
C TYR A 48 5.08 7.05 9.37
N ASN A 49 6.21 6.94 10.04
CA ASN A 49 7.33 7.88 9.87
C ASN A 49 7.97 7.83 8.47
N ASN A 50 7.77 6.73 7.76
CA ASN A 50 8.34 6.53 6.42
C ASN A 50 7.43 7.09 5.32
N SER A 51 6.65 8.10 5.64
CA SER A 51 5.81 8.81 4.66
C SER A 51 5.83 10.31 4.92
N SER A 52 5.99 11.09 3.85
CA SER A 52 6.03 12.55 3.93
C SER A 52 5.72 13.18 2.58
N ASP A 53 5.49 14.50 2.59
CA ASP A 53 5.31 15.32 1.38
C ASP A 53 4.24 14.80 0.43
N ILE A 54 3.08 14.45 0.98
CA ILE A 54 1.95 13.96 0.20
C ILE A 54 1.30 15.12 -0.54
N HIS A 55 1.17 14.99 -1.85
CA HIS A 55 0.59 16.04 -2.71
C HIS A 55 -0.29 15.42 -3.79
N PHE A 56 -1.51 15.91 -3.94
CA PHE A 56 -2.44 15.47 -4.96
C PHE A 56 -2.39 16.41 -6.17
N TYR A 57 -2.58 15.85 -7.37
CA TYR A 57 -2.50 16.61 -8.63
C TYR A 57 -3.88 16.90 -9.23
N ASN A 58 -4.81 15.93 -9.20
CA ASN A 58 -6.08 16.05 -9.92
C ASN A 58 -7.32 16.07 -9.02
N ILE A 59 -7.11 15.96 -7.72
CA ILE A 59 -8.17 16.11 -6.71
C ILE A 59 -7.59 16.91 -5.54
N SER A 60 -8.45 17.40 -4.66
CA SER A 60 -7.98 18.17 -3.51
C SER A 60 -7.36 17.29 -2.40
N GLY A 61 -7.69 16.00 -2.37
CA GLY A 61 -7.31 15.16 -1.23
C GLY A 61 -8.03 15.62 0.05
N PRO A 62 -7.58 15.19 1.23
CA PRO A 62 -6.53 14.20 1.47
C PRO A 62 -6.96 12.76 1.27
N ASN A 63 -8.24 12.51 1.02
CA ASN A 63 -8.76 11.16 0.82
C ASN A 63 -8.39 10.65 -0.57
N LEU A 64 -8.07 9.34 -0.62
CA LEU A 64 -7.87 8.66 -1.90
C LEU A 64 -9.20 8.53 -2.65
N ALA A 65 -9.13 8.33 -3.95
CA ALA A 65 -10.28 8.12 -4.81
C ALA A 65 -9.83 7.40 -6.07
N THR A 66 -10.77 6.84 -6.81
CA THR A 66 -10.49 6.20 -8.11
C THR A 66 -9.79 7.20 -9.03
N ASN A 67 -8.70 6.78 -9.66
CA ASN A 67 -7.89 7.59 -10.59
C ASN A 67 -7.23 8.81 -9.94
N ALA A 68 -7.20 8.91 -8.61
CA ALA A 68 -6.46 9.96 -7.94
C ALA A 68 -4.97 9.83 -8.25
N ARG A 69 -4.35 10.94 -8.63
CA ARG A 69 -2.92 11.03 -8.86
C ARG A 69 -2.28 11.84 -7.75
N PHE A 70 -1.25 11.28 -7.15
CA PHE A 70 -0.56 11.91 -6.02
C PHE A 70 0.90 11.48 -5.99
N ARG A 71 1.65 12.16 -5.14
CA ARG A 71 3.04 11.79 -4.86
C ARG A 71 3.26 11.76 -3.37
N PHE A 72 4.26 11.01 -2.94
CA PHE A 72 4.73 11.04 -1.56
C PHE A 72 6.16 10.50 -1.48
N ASN A 73 6.85 10.83 -0.40
CA ASN A 73 8.19 10.32 -0.14
C ASN A 73 8.11 9.12 0.79
N THR A 74 8.76 8.04 0.43
CA THR A 74 8.83 6.82 1.22
C THR A 74 10.09 6.03 0.86
N PHE A 75 10.74 5.41 1.84
CA PHE A 75 11.97 4.63 1.65
C PHE A 75 13.09 5.40 0.92
N GLY A 76 13.13 6.72 1.07
CA GLY A 76 14.09 7.55 0.35
C GLY A 76 13.75 7.81 -1.12
N PHE A 77 12.62 7.31 -1.60
CA PHE A 77 12.14 7.55 -2.95
C PHE A 77 11.05 8.61 -2.96
N ARG A 78 11.04 9.42 -4.01
CA ARG A 78 9.88 10.25 -4.33
C ARG A 78 9.01 9.47 -5.29
N VAL A 79 7.87 8.99 -4.80
CA VAL A 79 7.00 8.10 -5.55
C VAL A 79 5.83 8.90 -6.13
N GLU A 80 5.67 8.81 -7.45
CA GLU A 80 4.46 9.24 -8.14
C GLU A 80 3.48 8.08 -8.15
N ALA A 81 2.19 8.33 -7.96
CA ALA A 81 1.21 7.26 -7.82
C ALA A 81 -0.11 7.60 -8.50
N GLU A 82 -0.79 6.55 -8.97
CA GLU A 82 -2.14 6.64 -9.48
C GLU A 82 -2.98 5.50 -8.90
N VAL A 83 -4.11 5.84 -8.28
CA VAL A 83 -5.02 4.84 -7.70
C VAL A 83 -5.77 4.15 -8.83
N LEU A 84 -5.59 2.83 -8.94
CA LEU A 84 -6.21 2.01 -9.98
C LEU A 84 -7.37 1.15 -9.46
N GLU A 85 -7.39 0.85 -8.17
CA GLU A 85 -8.49 0.12 -7.54
C GLU A 85 -8.90 0.87 -6.28
N TYR A 86 -10.20 1.11 -6.12
CA TYR A 86 -10.72 1.84 -4.96
C TYR A 86 -12.12 1.37 -4.64
N ILE A 87 -12.24 0.56 -3.59
CA ILE A 87 -13.51 0.01 -3.11
C ILE A 87 -13.59 0.20 -1.61
N PRO A 88 -14.35 1.21 -1.13
CA PRO A 88 -14.54 1.41 0.32
C PRO A 88 -15.29 0.25 0.98
N PRO A 89 -15.17 0.08 2.31
CA PRO A 89 -15.85 -0.99 3.03
C PRO A 89 -17.32 -0.65 3.27
N ILE A 90 -18.14 -0.77 2.23
CA ILE A 90 -19.57 -0.47 2.29
C ILE A 90 -20.36 -1.78 2.30
N ASN A 91 -21.40 -1.87 3.15
CA ASN A 91 -22.30 -3.02 3.24
C ASN A 91 -21.58 -4.34 3.50
N GLY A 92 -20.54 -4.32 4.32
CA GLY A 92 -19.78 -5.53 4.67
C GLY A 92 -18.85 -6.04 3.58
N ASN A 93 -18.72 -5.33 2.46
CA ASN A 93 -17.77 -5.69 1.41
C ASN A 93 -16.35 -5.44 1.87
N PRO A 94 -15.39 -6.27 1.44
CA PRO A 94 -13.97 -5.99 1.70
C PRO A 94 -13.57 -4.65 1.08
N ALA A 95 -12.77 -3.89 1.82
CA ALA A 95 -12.19 -2.65 1.30
C ALA A 95 -10.95 -2.98 0.48
N ARG A 96 -10.80 -2.31 -0.66
CA ARG A 96 -9.66 -2.48 -1.55
C ARG A 96 -9.16 -1.13 -2.02
N VAL A 97 -7.86 -0.91 -1.94
CA VAL A 97 -7.21 0.21 -2.59
C VAL A 97 -5.85 -0.26 -3.10
N ALA A 98 -5.54 0.11 -4.33
CA ALA A 98 -4.25 -0.21 -4.92
C ALA A 98 -3.83 0.91 -5.85
N TRP A 99 -2.52 1.17 -5.87
CA TRP A 99 -1.98 2.18 -6.78
C TRP A 99 -0.76 1.67 -7.51
N HIS A 100 -0.62 2.14 -8.75
CA HIS A 100 0.61 2.07 -9.51
C HIS A 100 1.51 3.19 -9.01
N GLY A 101 2.73 2.89 -8.66
CA GLY A 101 3.72 3.86 -8.22
C GLY A 101 4.97 3.77 -9.08
N TRP A 102 5.65 4.91 -9.27
CA TRP A 102 6.91 4.93 -10.00
C TRP A 102 7.83 6.00 -9.45
N SER A 103 9.14 5.79 -9.63
CA SER A 103 10.17 6.69 -9.17
C SER A 103 11.41 6.52 -10.05
N GLY A 104 12.25 7.56 -10.13
CA GLY A 104 13.50 7.53 -10.88
C GLY A 104 13.33 7.81 -12.36
N GLU A 105 14.38 8.41 -12.97
CA GLU A 105 14.36 8.86 -14.36
C GLU A 105 15.30 8.08 -15.28
N THR A 106 16.22 7.26 -14.72
CA THR A 106 17.19 6.49 -15.48
C THR A 106 16.95 5.00 -15.30
N GLU A 107 17.52 4.17 -16.17
CA GLU A 107 17.43 2.72 -16.04
C GLU A 107 17.97 2.23 -14.69
N ASP A 108 18.99 2.88 -14.14
CA ASP A 108 19.59 2.50 -12.87
C ASP A 108 18.76 2.92 -11.66
N THR A 109 17.92 3.95 -11.79
CA THR A 109 17.12 4.49 -10.69
C THR A 109 15.64 4.19 -10.80
N LYS A 110 15.20 3.67 -11.94
CA LYS A 110 13.79 3.46 -12.24
C LYS A 110 13.19 2.36 -11.37
N LEU A 111 12.10 2.69 -10.69
CA LEU A 111 11.33 1.77 -9.85
C LEU A 111 9.88 1.86 -10.28
N ASP A 112 9.27 0.70 -10.56
CA ASP A 112 7.88 0.58 -10.99
C ASP A 112 7.19 -0.41 -10.07
N VAL A 113 6.15 0.03 -9.34
CA VAL A 113 5.52 -0.77 -8.31
C VAL A 113 3.99 -0.80 -8.45
N TYR A 114 3.41 -1.86 -7.94
CA TYR A 114 1.97 -1.94 -7.67
C TYR A 114 1.80 -2.30 -6.19
N HIS A 115 1.21 -1.38 -5.44
CA HIS A 115 1.01 -1.52 -4.00
C HIS A 115 -0.47 -1.65 -3.71
N ALA A 116 -0.87 -2.75 -3.09
CA ALA A 116 -2.28 -3.08 -2.88
C ALA A 116 -2.58 -3.33 -1.40
N TRP A 117 -3.77 -2.91 -1.00
CA TRP A 117 -4.32 -3.12 0.33
C TRP A 117 -5.67 -3.79 0.25
N LEU A 118 -5.89 -4.75 1.14
CA LEU A 118 -7.16 -5.46 1.31
C LEU A 118 -7.51 -5.46 2.79
N ILE A 119 -8.67 -4.92 3.14
CA ILE A 119 -9.12 -4.83 4.54
C ILE A 119 -10.49 -5.48 4.62
N GLU A 120 -10.63 -6.52 5.43
CA GLU A 120 -11.89 -7.24 5.53
C GLU A 120 -12.21 -7.66 6.96
N ASN A 121 -13.49 -7.59 7.31
CA ASN A 121 -13.98 -8.15 8.56
C ASN A 121 -14.01 -9.66 8.44
N ILE A 122 -13.53 -10.35 9.47
CA ILE A 122 -13.57 -11.79 9.58
C ILE A 122 -14.29 -12.19 10.86
N PHE A 123 -14.54 -13.49 11.06
CA PHE A 123 -15.33 -13.98 12.17
C PHE A 123 -14.84 -13.49 13.53
N GLU A 124 -15.81 -13.34 14.46
CA GLU A 124 -15.59 -13.05 15.87
C GLU A 124 -14.97 -11.66 16.14
N GLY A 125 -15.51 -10.65 15.43
CA GLY A 125 -15.13 -9.26 15.70
C GLY A 125 -13.67 -8.93 15.38
N ARG A 126 -13.10 -9.61 14.38
CA ARG A 126 -11.73 -9.37 13.95
C ARG A 126 -11.68 -8.71 12.58
N VAL A 127 -10.64 -7.95 12.31
CA VAL A 127 -10.34 -7.39 10.99
C VAL A 127 -9.01 -7.93 10.51
N ARG A 128 -8.96 -8.31 9.21
CA ARG A 128 -7.73 -8.72 8.55
C ARG A 128 -7.27 -7.60 7.62
N ILE A 129 -6.01 -7.22 7.74
CA ILE A 129 -5.40 -6.19 6.90
C ILE A 129 -4.22 -6.83 6.18
N LEU A 130 -4.33 -6.90 4.84
CA LEU A 130 -3.29 -7.44 3.98
C LEU A 130 -2.74 -6.32 3.11
N THR A 131 -1.43 -6.15 3.07
CA THR A 131 -0.78 -5.24 2.13
C THR A 131 0.34 -5.98 1.41
N GLN A 132 0.35 -5.87 0.09
CA GLN A 132 1.33 -6.53 -0.77
C GLN A 132 1.83 -5.54 -1.81
N GLU A 133 3.11 -5.62 -2.12
CA GLU A 133 3.71 -4.78 -3.15
C GLU A 133 4.60 -5.61 -4.06
N SER A 134 4.42 -5.43 -5.37
CA SER A 134 5.20 -6.07 -6.40
C SER A 134 6.00 -4.98 -7.11
N GLN A 135 7.30 -5.19 -7.30
CA GLN A 135 8.23 -4.15 -7.75
C GLN A 135 9.09 -4.62 -8.92
N ILE A 136 9.31 -3.72 -9.86
CA ILE A 136 10.12 -3.96 -11.06
C ILE A 136 11.19 -2.87 -11.16
N GLY A 137 12.42 -3.26 -11.50
CA GLY A 137 13.52 -2.34 -11.73
C GLY A 137 14.77 -2.70 -10.95
N LYS A 138 15.88 -2.03 -11.26
CA LYS A 138 17.15 -2.27 -10.58
C LYS A 138 17.07 -2.02 -9.08
N PRO A 139 16.46 -0.90 -8.61
CA PRO A 139 16.29 -0.71 -7.17
C PRO A 139 15.48 -1.83 -6.50
N ALA A 140 14.50 -2.39 -7.20
CA ALA A 140 13.72 -3.51 -6.69
C ALA A 140 14.58 -4.75 -6.49
N LYS A 141 15.47 -5.04 -7.43
CA LYS A 141 16.42 -6.15 -7.32
C LYS A 141 17.34 -5.98 -6.12
N GLU A 142 17.81 -4.76 -5.90
CA GLU A 142 18.69 -4.43 -4.77
C GLU A 142 17.96 -4.61 -3.44
N LEU A 143 16.70 -4.17 -3.35
CA LEU A 143 15.87 -4.36 -2.16
C LEU A 143 15.66 -5.84 -1.86
N ALA A 144 15.39 -6.64 -2.90
CA ALA A 144 15.17 -8.08 -2.74
C ALA A 144 16.41 -8.82 -2.23
N GLN A 145 17.61 -8.32 -2.56
CA GLN A 145 18.87 -8.90 -2.14
C GLN A 145 19.33 -8.44 -0.75
N THR A 146 18.77 -7.35 -0.25
CA THR A 146 19.11 -6.81 1.07
C THR A 146 18.41 -7.63 2.15
N LYS A 147 19.15 -8.06 3.17
CA LYS A 147 18.61 -8.87 4.25
C LYS A 147 18.83 -8.18 5.60
N PRO A 148 17.75 -7.87 6.34
CA PRO A 148 16.34 -8.10 5.95
C PRO A 148 15.91 -7.19 4.80
N ASN A 149 14.89 -7.61 4.05
CA ASN A 149 14.32 -6.80 2.98
C ASN A 149 13.65 -5.56 3.60
N PRO A 150 14.11 -4.33 3.30
CA PRO A 150 13.58 -3.12 3.95
C PRO A 150 12.09 -2.90 3.71
N MET A 151 11.55 -3.38 2.58
CA MET A 151 10.13 -3.23 2.28
C MET A 151 9.27 -4.04 3.24
N ILE A 152 9.72 -5.22 3.65
CA ILE A 152 8.98 -6.04 4.62
C ILE A 152 8.89 -5.32 5.95
N ASN A 153 10.01 -4.82 6.46
CA ASN A 153 10.03 -4.13 7.74
C ASN A 153 9.25 -2.81 7.69
N GLY A 154 9.42 -2.04 6.62
CA GLY A 154 8.72 -0.76 6.47
C GLY A 154 7.22 -0.92 6.37
N HIS A 155 6.74 -1.88 5.59
CA HIS A 155 5.29 -2.14 5.47
C HIS A 155 4.72 -2.69 6.77
N GLN A 156 5.50 -3.45 7.55
CA GLN A 156 5.05 -3.89 8.86
C GLN A 156 4.88 -2.70 9.81
N ASP A 157 5.79 -1.74 9.76
CA ASP A 157 5.66 -0.49 10.54
C ASP A 157 4.39 0.27 10.14
N TRP A 158 4.04 0.28 8.87
CA TRP A 158 2.81 0.91 8.39
C TRP A 158 1.58 0.23 9.00
N LEU A 159 1.53 -1.11 8.92
CA LEU A 159 0.44 -1.89 9.52
C LEU A 159 0.34 -1.67 11.03
N ASP A 160 1.46 -1.69 11.72
CA ASP A 160 1.46 -1.53 13.18
C ASP A 160 0.99 -0.13 13.59
N GLY A 161 1.39 0.89 12.86
CA GLY A 161 0.93 2.27 13.10
C GLY A 161 -0.56 2.44 12.82
N LEU A 162 -1.04 1.80 11.76
CA LEU A 162 -2.42 1.93 11.29
C LEU A 162 -3.45 1.49 12.35
N VAL A 163 -3.11 0.53 13.18
CA VAL A 163 -4.02 -0.06 14.17
C VAL A 163 -3.73 0.35 15.62
N ASN A 164 -2.85 1.28 15.82
CA ASN A 164 -2.54 1.79 17.17
C ASN A 164 -3.40 2.99 17.54
#